data_7df2df60da6363e38cc687a82625f74e
#
_entry.id   7df2df60da6363e38cc687a82625f74e
#
_cell.length_a   1.000
_cell.length_b   1.000
_cell.length_c   1.000
_cell.angle_alpha   90.00
_cell.angle_beta   90.00
_cell.angle_gamma   90.00
#
_symmetry.space_group_name_H-M   'P 1'
#
loop_
_entity.id
_entity.type
_entity.pdbx_description
1 polymer ?
#
loop_
_entity_poly.entity_id
_entity_poly.type
_entity_poly.pdbx_seq_one_letter_code
_entity_poly.pdbx_strand_id
1 'polypeptide(L)'
;MAHILNGCSFYKGLYIARHDRLVDLVSQELRQVQDRTTHMYKHSTVKLNWFDHNCTDNNILCNIPNTPDIVFINQARKSLTIFEIGCAFDLYLDTCFTSKFMKYQPLVECITALGYNCQLIILVFGSLGHVHKVVLRGLQMGGLQKADAKRVQKFCSVSATIGSLHIWKRRCVVYP
;
A
#
# COMPACT_ATOMS: atom_id res chain seq x y z
N MET A 1 5.50 -21.48 -11.19
CA MET A 1 5.37 -20.04 -11.56
C MET A 1 5.15 -19.16 -10.34
N ALA A 2 4.17 -19.42 -9.47
CA ALA A 2 3.88 -18.61 -8.27
C ALA A 2 5.10 -18.38 -7.37
N HIS A 3 5.89 -19.42 -7.06
CA HIS A 3 7.11 -19.31 -6.28
C HIS A 3 8.11 -18.32 -6.89
N ILE A 4 8.34 -18.40 -8.19
CA ILE A 4 9.31 -17.52 -8.88
C ILE A 4 8.86 -16.07 -8.89
N LEU A 5 7.56 -15.81 -9.06
CA LEU A 5 7.05 -14.46 -9.17
C LEU A 5 6.82 -13.75 -7.82
N ASN A 6 6.76 -14.49 -6.70
CA ASN A 6 6.39 -13.92 -5.40
C ASN A 6 7.05 -14.55 -4.17
N GLY A 7 7.83 -15.62 -4.29
CA GLY A 7 8.33 -16.35 -3.12
C GLY A 7 9.80 -16.71 -3.15
N CYS A 8 10.51 -16.57 -4.27
CA CYS A 8 11.91 -16.93 -4.36
C CYS A 8 12.81 -15.84 -3.76
N SER A 9 13.56 -16.19 -2.71
CA SER A 9 14.46 -15.25 -2.02
C SER A 9 15.52 -14.64 -2.94
N PHE A 10 15.95 -15.38 -3.97
CA PHE A 10 16.90 -14.90 -4.98
C PHE A 10 16.41 -13.66 -5.74
N TYR A 11 15.10 -13.52 -5.94
CA TYR A 11 14.51 -12.39 -6.65
C TYR A 11 13.90 -11.32 -5.73
N LYS A 12 14.23 -11.35 -4.43
CA LYS A 12 13.67 -10.42 -3.44
C LYS A 12 13.78 -8.96 -3.86
N GLY A 13 14.94 -8.53 -4.36
CA GLY A 13 15.14 -7.14 -4.83
C GLY A 13 14.21 -6.75 -5.99
N LEU A 14 13.89 -7.69 -6.88
CA LEU A 14 12.96 -7.44 -8.00
C LEU A 14 11.50 -7.37 -7.52
N TYR A 15 11.13 -8.13 -6.48
CA TYR A 15 9.81 -8.02 -5.86
C TYR A 15 9.63 -6.66 -5.19
N ILE A 16 10.66 -6.19 -4.48
CA ILE A 16 10.68 -4.87 -3.85
C ILE A 16 10.54 -3.79 -4.94
N ALA A 17 11.36 -3.82 -5.98
CA ALA A 17 11.30 -2.84 -7.07
C ALA A 17 9.92 -2.82 -7.78
N ARG A 18 9.29 -4.00 -7.98
CA ARG A 18 7.93 -4.09 -8.52
C ARG A 18 6.91 -3.47 -7.59
N HIS A 19 6.99 -3.75 -6.29
CA HIS A 19 6.13 -3.20 -5.26
C HIS A 19 6.27 -1.68 -5.17
N ASP A 20 7.50 -1.17 -5.06
CA ASP A 20 7.78 0.26 -4.90
C ASP A 20 7.26 1.06 -6.11
N ARG A 21 7.36 0.49 -7.32
CA ARG A 21 6.77 1.11 -8.50
C ARG A 21 5.25 1.24 -8.41
N LEU A 22 4.54 0.26 -7.82
CA LEU A 22 3.10 0.37 -7.58
C LEU A 22 2.80 1.45 -6.55
N VAL A 23 3.59 1.52 -5.47
CA VAL A 23 3.48 2.57 -4.45
C VAL A 23 3.68 3.95 -5.07
N ASP A 24 4.68 4.11 -5.94
CA ASP A 24 4.95 5.38 -6.63
C ASP A 24 3.78 5.80 -7.53
N LEU A 25 3.26 4.91 -8.36
CA LEU A 25 2.12 5.18 -9.25
C LEU A 25 0.89 5.64 -8.47
N VAL A 26 0.55 4.92 -7.40
CA VAL A 26 -0.61 5.23 -6.55
C VAL A 26 -0.39 6.55 -5.81
N SER A 27 0.79 6.74 -5.20
CA SER A 27 1.08 7.94 -4.40
C SER A 27 1.08 9.22 -5.23
N GLN A 28 1.59 9.18 -6.45
CA GLN A 28 1.60 10.33 -7.36
C GLN A 28 0.19 10.81 -7.69
N GLU A 29 -0.71 9.89 -8.04
CA GLU A 29 -2.08 10.23 -8.41
C GLU A 29 -2.91 10.65 -7.19
N LEU A 30 -2.77 9.97 -6.06
CA LEU A 30 -3.46 10.35 -4.83
C LEU A 30 -3.00 11.72 -4.31
N ARG A 31 -1.71 12.06 -4.44
CA ARG A 31 -1.19 13.36 -3.99
C ARG A 31 -1.84 14.53 -4.70
N GLN A 32 -2.21 14.37 -5.97
CA GLN A 32 -2.83 15.45 -6.78
C GLN A 32 -4.23 15.84 -6.29
N VAL A 33 -4.93 14.94 -5.62
CA VAL A 33 -6.31 15.13 -5.13
C VAL A 33 -6.39 15.49 -3.65
N GLN A 34 -5.26 15.45 -2.92
CA GLN A 34 -5.22 15.86 -1.52
C GLN A 34 -5.09 17.38 -1.41
N ASP A 35 -5.69 17.95 -0.36
CA ASP A 35 -5.53 19.36 -0.06
C ASP A 35 -4.09 19.70 0.40
N ARG A 36 -3.74 21.01 0.40
CA ARG A 36 -2.39 21.48 0.74
C ARG A 36 -2.02 21.25 2.20
N THR A 37 -2.99 21.07 3.08
CA THR A 37 -2.79 20.87 4.52
C THR A 37 -2.59 19.39 4.87
N THR A 38 -2.71 18.50 3.87
CA THR A 38 -2.51 17.06 4.05
C THR A 38 -1.06 16.68 3.74
N HIS A 39 -0.37 16.14 4.73
CA HIS A 39 0.98 15.63 4.60
C HIS A 39 0.97 14.19 4.13
N MET A 40 1.87 13.85 3.21
CA MET A 40 2.04 12.49 2.70
C MET A 40 3.39 11.93 3.12
N TYR A 41 3.39 10.70 3.61
CA TYR A 41 4.57 9.92 3.92
C TYR A 41 4.54 8.60 3.15
N LYS A 42 5.70 8.18 2.62
CA LYS A 42 5.88 6.87 1.96
C LYS A 42 6.89 6.04 2.73
N HIS A 43 6.60 4.74 2.88
CA HIS A 43 7.47 3.78 3.57
C HIS A 43 8.02 4.29 4.90
N SER A 44 7.20 5.06 5.62
CA SER A 44 7.61 5.73 6.84
C SER A 44 6.94 5.13 8.07
N THR A 45 7.70 4.96 9.11
CA THR A 45 7.15 4.59 10.42
C THR A 45 6.23 5.68 10.91
N VAL A 46 4.99 5.32 11.26
CA VAL A 46 4.05 6.24 11.91
C VAL A 46 4.61 6.64 13.27
N LYS A 47 4.70 7.94 13.53
CA LYS A 47 5.32 8.49 14.75
C LYS A 47 4.29 9.26 15.56
N LEU A 48 4.40 9.19 16.87
CA LEU A 48 3.50 9.92 17.79
C LEU A 48 3.53 11.43 17.59
N ASN A 49 4.68 12.00 17.22
CA ASN A 49 4.80 13.44 16.95
C ASN A 49 4.05 13.93 15.69
N TRP A 50 3.42 13.02 14.93
CA TRP A 50 2.52 13.40 13.85
C TRP A 50 1.13 13.81 14.36
N PHE A 51 0.82 13.48 15.61
CA PHE A 51 -0.46 13.74 16.24
C PHE A 51 -0.34 14.91 17.20
N ASP A 52 -1.39 15.74 17.27
CA ASP A 52 -1.46 16.78 18.30
C ASP A 52 -1.60 16.10 19.66
N HIS A 53 -0.64 16.47 20.58
CA HIS A 53 -0.50 15.62 21.67
C HIS A 53 -0.53 16.17 22.99
N ASN A 54 -0.98 15.30 23.82
CA ASN A 54 -0.40 15.01 25.12
C ASN A 54 -0.29 13.49 25.38
N CYS A 55 0.01 12.72 24.36
CA CYS A 55 0.25 11.28 24.53
C CYS A 55 1.68 11.08 25.03
N THR A 56 1.85 10.95 26.34
CA THR A 56 3.12 10.67 27.00
C THR A 56 3.57 9.21 26.85
N ASP A 57 2.70 8.35 26.32
CA ASP A 57 2.95 6.91 26.23
C ASP A 57 3.58 6.54 24.87
N ASN A 58 4.90 6.69 24.78
CA ASN A 58 5.69 6.30 23.60
C ASN A 58 5.60 4.80 23.27
N ASN A 59 5.03 3.99 24.17
CA ASN A 59 4.94 2.54 23.99
C ASN A 59 3.76 2.07 23.15
N ILE A 60 2.77 2.92 22.86
CA ILE A 60 1.54 2.53 22.17
C ILE A 60 1.82 2.02 20.74
N LEU A 61 2.81 2.58 20.03
CA LEU A 61 3.14 2.19 18.66
C LEU A 61 4.32 1.20 18.56
N CYS A 62 5.01 0.89 19.67
CA CYS A 62 6.26 0.13 19.61
C CYS A 62 6.10 -1.34 19.23
N ASN A 63 4.94 -1.95 19.51
CA ASN A 63 4.71 -3.39 19.35
C ASN A 63 3.75 -3.75 18.21
N ILE A 64 3.38 -2.77 17.37
CA ILE A 64 2.49 -2.99 16.25
C ILE A 64 3.17 -2.65 14.93
N PRO A 65 2.82 -3.32 13.81
CA PRO A 65 3.30 -2.96 12.49
C PRO A 65 2.88 -1.53 12.14
N ASN A 66 3.84 -0.62 12.05
CA ASN A 66 3.59 0.81 11.93
C ASN A 66 4.32 1.47 10.74
N THR A 67 4.73 0.69 9.75
CA THR A 67 5.39 1.18 8.54
C THR A 67 4.55 0.83 7.31
N PRO A 68 3.42 1.51 7.10
CA PRO A 68 2.60 1.33 5.90
C PRO A 68 3.26 1.95 4.67
N ASP A 69 2.77 1.57 3.48
CA ASP A 69 3.34 2.04 2.22
C ASP A 69 3.11 3.53 1.99
N ILE A 70 1.89 4.03 2.24
CA ILE A 70 1.56 5.45 2.11
C ILE A 70 0.65 5.87 3.27
N VAL A 71 0.94 7.03 3.86
CA VAL A 71 0.09 7.67 4.87
C VAL A 71 -0.21 9.10 4.44
N PHE A 72 -1.47 9.45 4.45
CA PHE A 72 -1.92 10.85 4.38
C PHE A 72 -2.46 11.26 5.75
N ILE A 73 -1.95 12.35 6.30
CA ILE A 73 -2.40 12.91 7.58
C ILE A 73 -2.79 14.38 7.40
N ASN A 74 -3.96 14.73 7.90
CA ASN A 74 -4.42 16.10 8.04
C ASN A 74 -4.68 16.37 9.52
N GLN A 75 -3.76 17.09 10.16
CA GLN A 75 -3.83 17.38 11.59
C GLN A 75 -5.03 18.27 11.91
N ALA A 76 -5.30 19.29 11.12
CA ALA A 76 -6.41 20.21 11.36
C ALA A 76 -7.79 19.52 11.34
N ARG A 77 -7.95 18.50 10.49
CA ARG A 77 -9.18 17.70 10.40
C ARG A 77 -9.14 16.45 11.29
N LYS A 78 -8.04 16.20 11.97
CA LYS A 78 -7.79 14.96 12.72
C LYS A 78 -8.13 13.72 11.91
N SER A 79 -7.67 13.68 10.67
CA SER A 79 -7.91 12.55 9.76
C SER A 79 -6.61 11.94 9.27
N LEU A 80 -6.60 10.62 9.16
CA LEU A 80 -5.47 9.85 8.68
C LEU A 80 -5.96 8.75 7.74
N THR A 81 -5.35 8.64 6.57
CA THR A 81 -5.64 7.57 5.62
C THR A 81 -4.37 6.78 5.35
N ILE A 82 -4.44 5.49 5.60
CA ILE A 82 -3.38 4.53 5.34
C ILE A 82 -3.69 3.80 4.04
N PHE A 83 -2.73 3.78 3.12
CA PHE A 83 -2.76 2.89 1.97
C PHE A 83 -1.68 1.84 2.11
N GLU A 84 -2.08 0.60 2.01
CA GLU A 84 -1.18 -0.55 1.99
C GLU A 84 -1.34 -1.28 0.66
N ILE A 85 -0.23 -1.45 -0.06
CA ILE A 85 -0.21 -1.98 -1.41
C ILE A 85 0.35 -3.39 -1.39
N GLY A 86 -0.31 -4.31 -2.09
CA GLY A 86 0.13 -5.68 -2.26
C GLY A 86 0.36 -6.04 -3.71
N CYS A 87 1.38 -6.86 -3.98
CA CYS A 87 1.51 -7.56 -5.23
C CYS A 87 1.65 -9.05 -4.96
N ALA A 88 0.61 -9.82 -5.27
CA ALA A 88 0.52 -11.25 -5.00
C ALA A 88 0.37 -12.05 -6.29
N PHE A 89 0.58 -13.37 -6.22
CA PHE A 89 0.15 -14.22 -7.33
C PHE A 89 -1.37 -14.20 -7.43
N ASP A 90 -1.90 -14.18 -8.65
CA ASP A 90 -3.30 -13.85 -8.94
C ASP A 90 -4.33 -14.72 -8.22
N LEU A 91 -3.97 -15.97 -7.85
CA LEU A 91 -4.85 -16.85 -7.05
C LEU A 91 -4.88 -16.50 -5.56
N TYR A 92 -4.00 -15.62 -5.08
CA TYR A 92 -3.84 -15.29 -3.66
C TYR A 92 -4.19 -13.84 -3.32
N LEU A 93 -4.99 -13.17 -4.16
CA LEU A 93 -5.35 -11.75 -3.93
C LEU A 93 -6.15 -11.56 -2.65
N ASP A 94 -7.17 -12.39 -2.41
CA ASP A 94 -7.98 -12.32 -1.18
C ASP A 94 -7.14 -12.64 0.07
N THR A 95 -6.26 -13.64 0.00
CA THR A 95 -5.34 -13.98 1.09
C THR A 95 -4.39 -12.84 1.41
N CYS A 96 -3.81 -12.21 0.38
CA CYS A 96 -2.94 -11.05 0.52
C CYS A 96 -3.68 -9.86 1.13
N PHE A 97 -4.90 -9.59 0.67
CA PHE A 97 -5.77 -8.54 1.21
C PHE A 97 -6.02 -8.76 2.70
N THR A 98 -6.50 -9.94 3.07
CA THR A 98 -6.82 -10.29 4.47
C THR A 98 -5.59 -10.18 5.37
N SER A 99 -4.45 -10.73 4.93
CA SER A 99 -3.20 -10.66 5.69
C SER A 99 -2.75 -9.22 5.96
N LYS A 100 -2.81 -8.34 4.96
CA LYS A 100 -2.47 -6.92 5.12
C LYS A 100 -3.47 -6.17 5.99
N PHE A 101 -4.75 -6.47 5.85
CA PHE A 101 -5.80 -5.89 6.69
C PHE A 101 -5.56 -6.22 8.16
N MET A 102 -5.40 -7.50 8.49
CA MET A 102 -5.15 -7.95 9.87
C MET A 102 -3.84 -7.39 10.45
N LYS A 103 -2.81 -7.23 9.61
CA LYS A 103 -1.52 -6.65 10.01
C LYS A 103 -1.66 -5.22 10.50
N TYR A 104 -2.48 -4.39 9.84
CA TYR A 104 -2.58 -2.95 10.14
C TYR A 104 -3.83 -2.55 10.95
N GLN A 105 -4.74 -3.49 11.20
CA GLN A 105 -5.91 -3.22 12.04
C GLN A 105 -5.54 -2.69 13.44
N PRO A 106 -4.54 -3.25 14.15
CA PRO A 106 -4.13 -2.70 15.46
C PRO A 106 -3.62 -1.25 15.37
N LEU A 107 -2.94 -0.88 14.27
CA LEU A 107 -2.50 0.50 14.05
C LEU A 107 -3.69 1.45 13.90
N VAL A 108 -4.73 1.03 13.14
CA VAL A 108 -5.97 1.82 13.00
C VAL A 108 -6.63 2.05 14.34
N GLU A 109 -6.74 1.01 15.15
CA GLU A 109 -7.33 1.08 16.50
C GLU A 109 -6.57 2.06 17.40
N CYS A 110 -5.23 1.97 17.43
CA CYS A 110 -4.37 2.91 18.14
C CYS A 110 -4.58 4.36 17.71
N ILE A 111 -4.57 4.61 16.40
CA ILE A 111 -4.72 5.97 15.84
C ILE A 111 -6.12 6.51 16.15
N THR A 112 -7.13 5.65 16.10
CA THR A 112 -8.51 6.04 16.45
C THR A 112 -8.61 6.39 17.92
N ALA A 113 -7.95 5.65 18.81
CA ALA A 113 -7.89 5.94 20.25
C ALA A 113 -7.20 7.29 20.54
N LEU A 114 -6.30 7.75 19.64
CA LEU A 114 -5.70 9.10 19.70
C LEU A 114 -6.65 10.22 19.23
N GLY A 115 -7.89 9.90 18.88
CA GLY A 115 -8.92 10.85 18.47
C GLY A 115 -8.87 11.23 16.98
N TYR A 116 -8.16 10.45 16.15
CA TYR A 116 -8.13 10.64 14.71
C TYR A 116 -9.15 9.74 14.00
N ASN A 117 -9.81 10.26 12.99
CA ASN A 117 -10.57 9.44 12.03
C ASN A 117 -9.57 8.71 11.13
N CYS A 118 -9.33 7.43 11.40
CA CYS A 118 -8.35 6.63 10.69
C CYS A 118 -9.02 5.69 9.70
N GLN A 119 -8.58 5.73 8.44
CA GLN A 119 -9.07 4.88 7.37
C GLN A 119 -7.93 4.01 6.83
N LEU A 120 -8.16 2.69 6.74
CA LEU A 120 -7.24 1.74 6.13
C LEU A 120 -7.77 1.29 4.76
N ILE A 121 -6.95 1.47 3.73
CA ILE A 121 -7.26 1.11 2.34
C ILE A 121 -6.18 0.14 1.86
N ILE A 122 -6.60 -1.09 1.52
CA ILE A 122 -5.72 -2.13 0.99
C ILE A 122 -5.91 -2.22 -0.52
N LEU A 123 -4.82 -2.09 -1.29
CA LEU A 123 -4.82 -2.17 -2.74
C LEU A 123 -3.96 -3.36 -3.17
N VAL A 124 -4.58 -4.45 -3.65
CA VAL A 124 -3.86 -5.65 -4.05
C VAL A 124 -3.94 -5.84 -5.56
N PHE A 125 -2.76 -5.97 -6.18
CA PHE A 125 -2.58 -6.22 -7.60
C PHE A 125 -1.98 -7.61 -7.82
N GLY A 126 -2.42 -8.28 -8.87
CA GLY A 126 -1.91 -9.58 -9.26
C GLY A 126 -0.62 -9.47 -10.06
N SER A 127 0.29 -10.39 -9.85
CA SER A 127 1.56 -10.47 -10.58
C SER A 127 1.36 -10.79 -12.07
N LEU A 128 0.21 -11.30 -12.47
CA LEU A 128 -0.17 -11.58 -13.87
C LEU A 128 -1.21 -10.59 -14.41
N GLY A 129 -1.54 -9.54 -13.64
CA GLY A 129 -2.41 -8.45 -14.10
C GLY A 129 -3.83 -8.46 -13.53
N HIS A 130 -4.25 -9.47 -12.78
CA HIS A 130 -5.50 -9.40 -12.04
C HIS A 130 -5.47 -8.28 -11.01
N VAL A 131 -6.64 -7.77 -10.67
CA VAL A 131 -6.79 -6.71 -9.67
C VAL A 131 -7.86 -7.13 -8.67
N HIS A 132 -7.56 -7.02 -7.39
CA HIS A 132 -8.54 -7.33 -6.35
C HIS A 132 -9.77 -6.42 -6.47
N LYS A 133 -10.96 -6.99 -6.28
CA LYS A 133 -12.27 -6.34 -6.51
C LYS A 133 -12.47 -4.99 -5.78
N VAL A 134 -11.79 -4.79 -4.64
CA VAL A 134 -11.93 -3.55 -3.85
C VAL A 134 -11.02 -2.40 -4.30
N VAL A 135 -10.05 -2.62 -5.20
CA VAL A 135 -9.05 -1.61 -5.59
C VAL A 135 -9.70 -0.35 -6.15
N LEU A 136 -10.66 -0.50 -7.07
CA LEU A 136 -11.34 0.64 -7.66
C LEU A 136 -12.01 1.51 -6.59
N ARG A 137 -12.75 0.87 -5.67
CA ARG A 137 -13.41 1.56 -4.57
C ARG A 137 -12.39 2.18 -3.62
N GLY A 138 -11.30 1.48 -3.30
CA GLY A 138 -10.23 2.01 -2.44
C GLY A 138 -9.59 3.28 -3.00
N LEU A 139 -9.30 3.33 -4.31
CA LEU A 139 -8.78 4.51 -4.98
C LEU A 139 -9.78 5.69 -4.95
N GLN A 140 -11.09 5.41 -5.11
CA GLN A 140 -12.13 6.43 -4.99
C GLN A 140 -12.26 6.93 -3.54
N MET A 141 -12.16 6.06 -2.53
CA MET A 141 -12.13 6.45 -1.12
C MET A 141 -10.91 7.34 -0.80
N GLY A 142 -9.80 7.18 -1.55
CA GLY A 142 -8.63 8.06 -1.51
C GLY A 142 -8.82 9.42 -2.19
N GLY A 143 -9.99 9.66 -2.78
CA GLY A 143 -10.35 10.95 -3.40
C GLY A 143 -10.31 10.96 -4.93
N LEU A 144 -9.88 9.89 -5.60
CA LEU A 144 -9.86 9.87 -7.06
C LEU A 144 -11.26 9.75 -7.66
N GLN A 145 -11.51 10.52 -8.73
CA GLN A 145 -12.71 10.33 -9.53
C GLN A 145 -12.70 8.96 -10.21
N LYS A 146 -13.90 8.41 -10.50
CA LYS A 146 -14.03 7.05 -11.05
C LYS A 146 -13.20 6.80 -12.31
N ALA A 147 -13.07 7.81 -13.20
CA ALA A 147 -12.29 7.71 -14.43
C ALA A 147 -10.78 7.58 -14.12
N ASP A 148 -10.27 8.43 -13.22
CA ASP A 148 -8.86 8.40 -12.80
C ASP A 148 -8.54 7.15 -12.01
N ALA A 149 -9.41 6.72 -11.11
CA ALA A 149 -9.25 5.48 -10.38
C ALA A 149 -9.16 4.25 -11.31
N LYS A 150 -9.97 4.20 -12.38
CA LYS A 150 -9.85 3.16 -13.42
C LYS A 150 -8.53 3.24 -14.18
N ARG A 151 -8.08 4.45 -14.51
CA ARG A 151 -6.79 4.68 -15.17
C ARG A 151 -5.62 4.19 -14.31
N VAL A 152 -5.59 4.59 -13.03
CA VAL A 152 -4.58 4.17 -12.05
C VAL A 152 -4.59 2.65 -11.88
N GLN A 153 -5.76 2.05 -11.69
CA GLN A 153 -5.93 0.60 -11.59
C GLN A 153 -5.30 -0.12 -12.80
N LYS A 154 -5.57 0.37 -14.02
CA LYS A 154 -5.00 -0.20 -15.26
C LYS A 154 -3.48 -0.06 -15.29
N PHE A 155 -2.94 1.12 -14.96
CA PHE A 155 -1.49 1.34 -14.96
C PHE A 155 -0.77 0.47 -13.94
N CYS A 156 -1.33 0.32 -12.74
CA CYS A 156 -0.78 -0.57 -11.73
C CYS A 156 -0.82 -2.04 -12.18
N SER A 157 -1.92 -2.51 -12.76
CA SER A 157 -2.04 -3.86 -13.32
C SER A 157 -0.97 -4.14 -14.38
N VAL A 158 -0.81 -3.24 -15.35
CA VAL A 158 0.22 -3.35 -16.38
C VAL A 158 1.63 -3.31 -15.77
N SER A 159 1.88 -2.42 -14.82
CA SER A 159 3.17 -2.30 -14.14
C SER A 159 3.54 -3.57 -13.36
N ALA A 160 2.56 -4.18 -12.66
CA ALA A 160 2.76 -5.44 -11.96
C ALA A 160 3.14 -6.58 -12.93
N THR A 161 2.47 -6.66 -14.08
CA THR A 161 2.74 -7.66 -15.12
C THR A 161 4.14 -7.46 -15.74
N ILE A 162 4.52 -6.22 -16.07
CA ILE A 162 5.85 -5.90 -16.60
C ILE A 162 6.94 -6.27 -15.59
N GLY A 163 6.77 -5.90 -14.32
CA GLY A 163 7.70 -6.27 -13.26
C GLY A 163 7.85 -7.79 -13.12
N SER A 164 6.75 -8.53 -13.24
CA SER A 164 6.75 -9.99 -13.23
C SER A 164 7.45 -10.59 -14.44
N LEU A 165 7.29 -9.99 -15.61
CA LEU A 165 8.00 -10.40 -16.83
C LEU A 165 9.52 -10.20 -16.67
N HIS A 166 9.96 -9.12 -16.02
CA HIS A 166 11.38 -8.90 -15.72
C HIS A 166 11.93 -9.98 -14.79
N ILE A 167 11.18 -10.36 -13.75
CA ILE A 167 11.55 -11.46 -12.85
C ILE A 167 11.66 -12.77 -13.63
N TRP A 168 10.68 -13.05 -14.48
CA TRP A 168 10.66 -14.27 -15.29
C TRP A 168 11.83 -14.35 -16.27
N LYS A 169 12.14 -13.25 -16.98
CA LYS A 169 13.28 -13.20 -17.93
C LYS A 169 14.62 -13.41 -17.22
N ARG A 170 14.81 -12.91 -16.02
CA ARG A 170 16.02 -13.12 -15.23
C ARG A 170 16.25 -14.58 -14.86
N ARG A 171 15.19 -15.38 -14.71
CA ARG A 171 15.29 -16.83 -14.51
C ARG A 171 15.96 -17.54 -15.68
N CYS A 172 15.63 -17.15 -16.91
CA CYS A 172 16.17 -17.79 -18.10
C CYS A 172 17.68 -17.53 -18.30
N VAL A 173 18.24 -16.51 -17.61
CA VAL A 173 19.68 -16.20 -17.64
C VAL A 173 20.46 -17.01 -16.61
N VAL A 174 19.82 -17.41 -15.51
CA VAL A 174 20.47 -18.12 -14.39
C VAL A 174 20.41 -19.65 -14.56
N TYR A 175 19.45 -20.14 -15.35
CA TYR A 175 19.29 -21.57 -15.68
C TYR A 175 19.15 -21.70 -17.21
N PRO A 176 20.28 -21.77 -17.94
CA PRO A 176 20.28 -22.01 -19.38
C PRO A 176 19.76 -23.41 -19.71
#